data_9f10fb0f25dcd679a8f4a1254eaf8c27
#
_entry.id   9f10fb0f25dcd679a8f4a1254eaf8c27
#
_cell.length_a   1.000
_cell.length_b   1.000
_cell.length_c   1.000
_cell.angle_alpha   90.00
_cell.angle_beta   90.00
_cell.angle_gamma   90.00
#
_symmetry.space_group_name_H-M   'P 1'
#
loop_
_entity.id
_entity.type
_entity.pdbx_description
1 polymer ?
#
loop_
_entity_poly.entity_id
_entity_poly.type
_entity_poly.pdbx_seq_one_letter_code
_entity_poly.pdbx_strand_id
1 'polypeptide(L)'
;MANSTSTQILVEGPRNVVVKFEGVLDTSDLSSTTVLDPTTLSAIDNAPGTLPSRLRIDKIIHNVEDTLSLNLFWDATTPVRIEEITGRGKQEYKDIGGLKNNAGTWSGGTFTPAAGFTGKITATTQGWAASGVLSFSVTLYCVKQV
;
A
#
# COMPACT_ATOMS: atom_id res chain seq x y z
N MET A 1 -2.14 -20.97 -15.82
CA MET A 1 -3.01 -20.01 -15.16
C MET A 1 -2.31 -18.68 -15.00
N ALA A 2 -3.05 -17.62 -14.78
CA ALA A 2 -2.46 -16.30 -14.60
C ALA A 2 -2.41 -15.93 -13.11
N ASN A 3 -1.55 -15.02 -12.76
CA ASN A 3 -1.57 -14.43 -11.42
C ASN A 3 -2.94 -13.78 -11.17
N SER A 4 -3.42 -13.86 -9.94
CA SER A 4 -4.65 -13.20 -9.55
C SER A 4 -4.40 -12.37 -8.31
N THR A 5 -4.98 -11.17 -8.29
CA THR A 5 -4.92 -10.29 -7.12
C THR A 5 -6.30 -9.74 -6.84
N SER A 6 -6.55 -9.40 -5.58
CA SER A 6 -7.79 -8.74 -5.21
C SER A 6 -7.51 -7.71 -4.11
N THR A 7 -8.27 -6.62 -4.17
CA THR A 7 -8.25 -5.57 -3.15
C THR A 7 -9.64 -5.48 -2.55
N GLN A 8 -9.71 -5.51 -1.22
CA GLN A 8 -10.97 -5.43 -0.51
C GLN A 8 -10.88 -4.35 0.56
N ILE A 9 -11.78 -3.39 0.50
CA ILE A 9 -11.88 -2.36 1.53
C ILE A 9 -12.73 -2.93 2.66
N LEU A 10 -12.11 -3.13 3.82
CA LEU A 10 -12.77 -3.71 4.98
C LEU A 10 -13.52 -2.65 5.80
N VAL A 11 -12.92 -1.47 5.91
CA VAL A 11 -13.51 -0.34 6.64
C VAL A 11 -13.14 0.93 5.89
N GLU A 12 -14.13 1.78 5.65
CA GLU A 12 -13.86 3.13 5.17
C GLU A 12 -14.67 4.12 5.99
N GLY A 13 -13.97 4.85 6.87
CA GLY A 13 -14.55 5.93 7.66
C GLY A 13 -14.18 7.30 7.10
N PRO A 14 -14.54 8.38 7.79
CA PRO A 14 -14.23 9.73 7.34
C PRO A 14 -12.72 10.01 7.22
N ARG A 15 -11.91 9.35 8.05
CA ARG A 15 -10.46 9.53 8.05
C ARG A 15 -9.70 8.24 7.85
N ASN A 16 -10.24 7.12 8.31
CA ASN A 16 -9.53 5.85 8.36
C ASN A 16 -10.01 4.92 7.25
N VAL A 17 -9.10 4.15 6.70
CA VAL A 17 -9.44 3.09 5.74
C VAL A 17 -8.60 1.87 6.07
N VAL A 18 -9.24 0.71 6.08
CA VAL A 18 -8.57 -0.58 6.23
C VAL A 18 -8.77 -1.36 4.95
N VAL A 19 -7.68 -1.73 4.30
CA VAL A 19 -7.71 -2.44 3.03
C VAL A 19 -6.96 -3.76 3.16
N LYS A 20 -7.51 -4.80 2.56
CA LYS A 20 -6.85 -6.10 2.44
C LYS A 20 -6.51 -6.33 0.98
N PHE A 21 -5.23 -6.58 0.72
CA PHE A 21 -4.71 -6.89 -0.60
C PHE A 21 -4.15 -8.30 -0.57
N GLU A 22 -4.60 -9.16 -1.48
CA GLU A 22 -4.13 -10.54 -1.53
C GLU A 22 -3.93 -10.99 -2.96
N GLY A 23 -3.10 -11.99 -3.13
CA GLY A 23 -2.83 -12.51 -4.45
C GLY A 23 -2.29 -13.92 -4.42
N VAL A 24 -2.43 -14.56 -5.58
CA VAL A 24 -1.85 -15.87 -5.86
C VAL A 24 -1.00 -15.72 -7.12
N LEU A 25 0.28 -16.11 -7.01
CA LEU A 25 1.24 -16.02 -8.09
C LEU A 25 1.46 -17.42 -8.68
N ASP A 26 1.13 -17.55 -9.95
CA ASP A 26 1.15 -18.84 -10.65
C ASP A 26 2.04 -18.81 -11.91
N THR A 27 2.36 -17.63 -12.42
CA THR A 27 3.12 -17.51 -13.66
C THR A 27 4.39 -16.67 -13.53
N SER A 28 4.45 -15.77 -12.56
CA SER A 28 5.58 -14.84 -12.39
C SER A 28 5.48 -14.09 -11.08
N ASP A 29 6.53 -13.35 -10.76
CA ASP A 29 6.42 -12.33 -9.73
C ASP A 29 5.44 -11.24 -10.14
N LEU A 30 4.84 -10.59 -9.16
CA LEU A 30 3.90 -9.51 -9.40
C LEU A 30 4.65 -8.27 -9.88
N SER A 31 4.25 -7.74 -11.02
CA SER A 31 4.70 -6.41 -11.44
C SER A 31 3.89 -5.34 -10.72
N SER A 32 4.32 -4.08 -10.83
CA SER A 32 3.67 -2.97 -10.12
C SER A 32 2.14 -3.02 -10.25
N THR A 33 1.46 -3.20 -9.13
CA THR A 33 0.01 -3.32 -9.05
C THR A 33 -0.50 -2.38 -7.98
N THR A 34 -1.58 -1.65 -8.28
CA THR A 34 -2.17 -0.73 -7.30
C THR A 34 -2.84 -1.50 -6.17
N VAL A 35 -2.43 -1.21 -4.94
CA VAL A 35 -3.06 -1.74 -3.74
C VAL A 35 -4.22 -0.84 -3.32
N LEU A 36 -3.99 0.47 -3.27
CA LEU A 36 -5.00 1.44 -2.86
C LEU A 36 -4.73 2.77 -3.54
N ASP A 37 -5.78 3.33 -4.12
CA ASP A 37 -5.77 4.64 -4.74
C ASP A 37 -6.59 5.60 -3.87
N PRO A 38 -5.98 6.60 -3.23
CA PRO A 38 -6.72 7.50 -2.35
C PRO A 38 -7.80 8.30 -3.07
N THR A 39 -7.66 8.54 -4.37
CA THR A 39 -8.65 9.31 -5.13
C THR A 39 -9.96 8.57 -5.34
N THR A 40 -9.99 7.25 -5.07
CA THR A 40 -11.21 6.44 -5.15
C THR A 40 -11.97 6.39 -3.84
N LEU A 41 -11.42 6.98 -2.79
CA LEU A 41 -12.02 6.96 -1.45
C LEU A 41 -12.96 8.15 -1.25
N SER A 42 -13.83 8.03 -0.25
CA SER A 42 -14.74 9.10 0.14
C SER A 42 -13.99 10.30 0.69
N ALA A 43 -14.62 11.46 0.66
CA ALA A 43 -14.05 12.70 1.18
C ALA A 43 -13.67 12.57 2.66
N ILE A 44 -12.65 13.32 3.05
CA ILE A 44 -12.18 13.35 4.44
C ILE A 44 -13.24 14.06 5.29
N ASP A 45 -13.56 13.46 6.44
CA ASP A 45 -14.55 13.98 7.39
C ASP A 45 -15.91 14.25 6.75
N ASN A 46 -16.21 13.55 5.64
CA ASN A 46 -17.45 13.75 4.88
C ASN A 46 -17.63 15.19 4.37
N ALA A 47 -16.54 15.95 4.28
CA ALA A 47 -16.58 17.31 3.76
C ALA A 47 -16.58 17.29 2.23
N PRO A 48 -17.60 17.81 1.55
CA PRO A 48 -17.66 17.82 0.09
C PRO A 48 -16.42 18.48 -0.52
N GLY A 49 -15.82 17.83 -1.52
CA GLY A 49 -14.66 18.34 -2.23
C GLY A 49 -13.32 18.16 -1.53
N THR A 50 -13.28 17.62 -0.32
CA THR A 50 -12.04 17.34 0.40
C THR A 50 -11.66 15.90 0.19
N LEU A 51 -11.20 15.56 -1.02
CA LEU A 51 -10.79 14.20 -1.35
C LEU A 51 -9.37 13.93 -0.86
N PRO A 52 -9.09 12.72 -0.40
CA PRO A 52 -7.73 12.37 0.00
C PRO A 52 -6.81 12.32 -1.22
N SER A 53 -5.60 12.82 -1.08
CA SER A 53 -4.57 12.78 -2.13
C SER A 53 -3.41 11.87 -1.79
N ARG A 54 -3.31 11.45 -0.54
CA ARG A 54 -2.26 10.54 -0.06
C ARG A 54 -2.75 9.83 1.18
N LEU A 55 -1.96 8.89 1.63
CA LEU A 55 -2.30 8.03 2.76
C LEU A 55 -1.12 7.96 3.72
N ARG A 56 -1.43 7.73 4.98
CA ARG A 56 -0.46 7.39 6.00
C ARG A 56 -0.76 5.98 6.46
N ILE A 57 0.26 5.15 6.62
CA ILE A 57 0.08 3.78 7.08
C ILE A 57 0.39 3.72 8.58
N ASP A 58 -0.58 3.28 9.37
CA ASP A 58 -0.42 3.14 10.81
C ASP A 58 -0.04 1.71 11.22
N LYS A 59 -0.48 0.72 10.44
CA LYS A 59 -0.24 -0.68 10.79
C LYS A 59 -0.32 -1.56 9.54
N ILE A 60 0.52 -2.58 9.50
CA ILE A 60 0.53 -3.59 8.44
C ILE A 60 0.43 -4.96 9.11
N ILE A 61 -0.57 -5.74 8.75
CA ILE A 61 -0.67 -7.16 9.13
C ILE A 61 -0.43 -7.96 7.86
N HIS A 62 0.50 -8.92 7.91
CA HIS A 62 0.90 -9.63 6.71
C HIS A 62 1.01 -11.13 6.92
N ASN A 63 0.78 -11.85 5.84
CA ASN A 63 0.98 -13.29 5.74
C ASN A 63 1.46 -13.59 4.33
N VAL A 64 2.78 -13.72 4.19
CA VAL A 64 3.45 -13.91 2.91
C VAL A 64 4.23 -15.23 2.99
N GLU A 65 4.18 -16.03 1.94
CA GLU A 65 4.88 -17.30 1.94
C GLU A 65 6.39 -17.14 2.09
N ASP A 66 7.04 -18.13 2.71
CA ASP A 66 8.42 -18.01 3.19
C ASP A 66 9.43 -17.62 2.11
N THR A 67 9.24 -18.08 0.88
CA THR A 67 10.17 -17.80 -0.22
C THR A 67 9.84 -16.53 -0.98
N LEU A 68 8.75 -15.87 -0.62
CA LEU A 68 8.25 -14.71 -1.32
C LEU A 68 8.47 -13.45 -0.49
N SER A 69 8.84 -12.35 -1.12
CA SER A 69 8.80 -11.04 -0.49
C SER A 69 7.85 -10.12 -1.22
N LEU A 70 7.04 -9.39 -0.47
CA LEU A 70 6.12 -8.39 -0.98
C LEU A 70 6.69 -7.01 -0.69
N ASN A 71 6.88 -6.21 -1.74
CA ASN A 71 7.39 -4.86 -1.60
C ASN A 71 6.27 -3.86 -1.83
N LEU A 72 6.08 -2.96 -0.88
CA LEU A 72 5.11 -1.87 -0.99
C LEU A 72 5.84 -0.57 -1.33
N PHE A 73 5.21 0.25 -2.18
CA PHE A 73 5.80 1.50 -2.64
C PHE A 73 4.78 2.64 -2.58
N TRP A 74 5.28 3.84 -2.31
CA TRP A 74 4.58 5.08 -2.63
C TRP A 74 4.81 5.37 -4.11
N ASP A 75 3.73 5.52 -4.87
CA ASP A 75 3.82 5.63 -6.33
C ASP A 75 4.25 7.02 -6.80
N ALA A 76 5.24 7.03 -7.68
CA ALA A 76 5.76 8.21 -8.36
C ALA A 76 6.55 7.72 -9.58
N THR A 77 7.10 8.63 -10.37
CA THR A 77 7.99 8.24 -11.48
C THR A 77 9.15 7.39 -10.98
N THR A 78 9.71 7.76 -9.83
CA THR A 78 10.66 6.90 -9.09
C THR A 78 9.97 6.47 -7.80
N PRO A 79 9.38 5.26 -7.76
CA PRO A 79 8.65 4.82 -6.57
C PRO A 79 9.56 4.75 -5.34
N VAL A 80 9.00 5.10 -4.19
CA VAL A 80 9.72 5.06 -2.91
C VAL A 80 9.24 3.85 -2.13
N ARG A 81 10.16 2.96 -1.75
CA ARG A 81 9.80 1.76 -1.00
C ARG A 81 9.27 2.14 0.37
N ILE A 82 8.10 1.58 0.70
CA ILE A 82 7.52 1.70 2.03
C ILE A 82 8.13 0.64 2.94
N GLU A 83 8.03 -0.64 2.52
CA GLU A 83 8.46 -1.77 3.32
C GLU A 83 8.64 -3.01 2.44
N GLU A 84 9.61 -3.84 2.81
CA GLU A 84 9.71 -5.19 2.27
C GLU A 84 9.13 -6.16 3.30
N ILE A 85 8.13 -6.92 2.90
CA ILE A 85 7.37 -7.75 3.81
C ILE A 85 7.62 -9.22 3.49
N THR A 86 8.01 -9.98 4.49
CA THR A 86 8.20 -11.42 4.40
C THR A 86 7.51 -12.11 5.57
N GLY A 87 7.09 -13.34 5.34
CA GLY A 87 6.54 -14.16 6.41
C GLY A 87 5.22 -13.64 6.97
N ARG A 88 4.97 -14.04 8.21
CA ARG A 88 3.74 -13.70 8.92
C ARG A 88 4.06 -12.80 10.08
N GLY A 89 3.29 -11.74 10.24
CA GLY A 89 3.50 -10.84 11.37
C GLY A 89 2.72 -9.56 11.26
N LYS A 90 3.16 -8.60 12.05
CA LYS A 90 2.51 -7.31 12.20
C LYS A 90 3.57 -6.24 12.40
N GLN A 91 3.40 -5.11 11.71
CA GLN A 91 4.24 -3.93 11.86
C GLN A 91 3.35 -2.78 12.29
N GLU A 92 3.69 -2.12 13.39
CA GLU A 92 2.94 -0.98 13.91
C GLU A 92 3.79 0.28 13.87
N TYR A 93 3.23 1.35 13.32
CA TYR A 93 3.93 2.64 13.18
C TYR A 93 3.21 3.77 13.92
N LYS A 94 2.12 3.45 14.62
CA LYS A 94 1.29 4.44 15.29
C LYS A 94 2.08 5.26 16.33
N ASP A 95 3.02 4.62 17.00
CA ASP A 95 3.84 5.28 18.03
C ASP A 95 4.74 6.40 17.48
N ILE A 96 5.03 6.36 16.18
CA ILE A 96 5.82 7.40 15.51
C ILE A 96 4.96 8.29 14.62
N GLY A 97 3.62 8.23 14.78
CA GLY A 97 2.70 9.02 13.96
C GLY A 97 2.37 8.41 12.60
N GLY A 98 2.70 7.13 12.38
CA GLY A 98 2.46 6.42 11.13
C GLY A 98 3.54 6.65 10.09
N LEU A 99 3.49 5.86 9.00
CA LEU A 99 4.37 6.04 7.85
C LEU A 99 3.72 7.00 6.87
N LYS A 100 4.25 8.20 6.78
CA LYS A 100 3.78 9.23 5.85
C LYS A 100 4.29 8.92 4.46
N ASN A 101 3.50 9.31 3.44
CA ASN A 101 3.95 9.23 2.07
C ASN A 101 5.14 10.18 1.87
N ASN A 102 6.29 9.61 1.57
CA ASN A 102 7.53 10.37 1.35
C ASN A 102 8.00 10.34 -0.11
N ALA A 103 7.10 10.12 -1.04
CA ALA A 103 7.38 10.30 -2.47
C ALA A 103 7.34 11.80 -2.80
N GLY A 104 8.25 12.55 -2.21
CA GLY A 104 8.34 13.99 -2.33
C GLY A 104 9.21 14.58 -1.23
N THR A 105 9.07 15.87 -1.00
CA THR A 105 9.88 16.63 -0.05
C THR A 105 8.99 17.27 1.00
N TRP A 106 9.37 17.14 2.26
CA TRP A 106 8.73 17.83 3.39
C TRP A 106 9.62 19.02 3.81
N SER A 107 9.04 20.20 3.84
CA SER A 107 9.76 21.40 4.26
C SER A 107 8.78 22.36 4.95
N GLY A 108 9.12 22.78 6.17
CA GLY A 108 8.28 23.69 6.95
C GLY A 108 6.86 23.20 7.17
N GLY A 109 6.66 21.89 7.24
CA GLY A 109 5.33 21.32 7.40
C GLY A 109 4.56 21.18 6.09
N THR A 110 5.16 21.55 4.97
CA THR A 110 4.53 21.45 3.64
C THR A 110 5.12 20.33 2.84
N PHE A 111 4.26 19.53 2.21
CA PHE A 111 4.67 18.44 1.33
C PHE A 111 4.66 18.89 -0.13
N THR A 112 5.80 18.71 -0.81
CA THR A 112 5.93 18.95 -2.24
C THR A 112 6.07 17.60 -2.94
N PRO A 113 5.07 17.17 -3.74
CA PRO A 113 5.13 15.88 -4.41
C PRO A 113 6.28 15.76 -5.38
N ALA A 114 6.85 14.56 -5.49
CA ALA A 114 7.84 14.24 -6.50
C ALA A 114 7.19 14.13 -7.88
N ALA A 115 8.02 14.15 -8.93
CA ALA A 115 7.53 13.98 -10.29
C ALA A 115 6.76 12.66 -10.43
N GLY A 116 5.58 12.69 -11.06
CA GLY A 116 4.74 11.50 -11.27
C GLY A 116 4.03 10.99 -10.03
N PHE A 117 4.02 11.76 -8.95
CA PHE A 117 3.31 11.42 -7.73
C PHE A 117 1.81 11.21 -7.99
N THR A 118 1.27 10.09 -7.51
CA THR A 118 -0.16 9.77 -7.65
C THR A 118 -0.86 9.59 -6.31
N GLY A 119 -0.12 9.45 -5.23
CA GLY A 119 -0.66 9.14 -3.90
C GLY A 119 -1.01 7.68 -3.69
N LYS A 120 -0.91 6.85 -4.71
CA LYS A 120 -1.25 5.43 -4.62
C LYS A 120 -0.23 4.64 -3.82
N ILE A 121 -0.68 3.52 -3.24
CA ILE A 121 0.19 2.47 -2.73
C ILE A 121 0.21 1.37 -3.79
N THR A 122 1.41 0.99 -4.23
CA THR A 122 1.59 -0.09 -5.20
C THR A 122 2.41 -1.22 -4.60
N ALA A 123 2.37 -2.38 -5.22
CA ALA A 123 3.07 -3.57 -4.73
C ALA A 123 3.75 -4.33 -5.85
N THR A 124 4.90 -4.91 -5.53
CA THR A 124 5.58 -5.89 -6.36
C THR A 124 6.00 -7.07 -5.50
N THR A 125 6.34 -8.18 -6.11
CA THR A 125 6.88 -9.34 -5.38
C THR A 125 8.21 -9.77 -5.95
N GLN A 126 8.97 -10.53 -5.14
CA GLN A 126 10.22 -11.18 -5.55
C GLN A 126 10.23 -12.58 -4.95
N GLY A 127 10.90 -13.50 -5.63
CA GLY A 127 11.12 -14.84 -5.12
C GLY A 127 10.18 -15.90 -5.67
N TRP A 128 9.33 -15.58 -6.66
CA TRP A 128 8.52 -16.61 -7.30
C TRP A 128 9.39 -17.54 -8.12
N ALA A 129 9.10 -18.83 -8.01
CA ALA A 129 9.82 -19.87 -8.76
C ALA A 129 8.90 -20.57 -9.75
N ALA A 130 9.42 -20.90 -10.92
CA ALA A 130 8.66 -21.37 -12.08
C ALA A 130 7.79 -22.61 -11.85
N SER A 131 8.04 -23.36 -10.79
CA SER A 131 7.25 -24.57 -10.49
C SER A 131 6.30 -24.37 -9.33
N GLY A 132 6.18 -23.17 -8.80
CA GLY A 132 5.43 -22.92 -7.58
C GLY A 132 4.15 -22.12 -7.79
N VAL A 133 3.22 -22.30 -6.88
CA VAL A 133 2.08 -21.39 -6.69
C VAL A 133 2.27 -20.79 -5.30
N LEU A 134 2.46 -19.48 -5.25
CA LEU A 134 2.72 -18.77 -4.01
C LEU A 134 1.63 -17.75 -3.75
N SER A 135 1.25 -17.59 -2.50
CA SER A 135 0.20 -16.65 -2.12
C SER A 135 0.70 -15.68 -1.06
N PHE A 136 0.03 -14.53 -1.00
CA PHE A 136 0.30 -13.52 0.00
C PHE A 136 -0.98 -12.78 0.37
N SER A 137 -1.01 -12.23 1.56
CA SER A 137 -2.04 -11.27 1.94
C SER A 137 -1.44 -10.21 2.85
N VAL A 138 -1.95 -8.99 2.71
CA VAL A 138 -1.53 -7.87 3.56
C VAL A 138 -2.75 -7.02 3.86
N THR A 139 -2.87 -6.60 5.12
CA THR A 139 -3.93 -5.69 5.55
C THR A 139 -3.27 -4.40 6.01
N LEU A 140 -3.65 -3.30 5.41
CA LEU A 140 -3.11 -1.98 5.70
C LEU A 140 -4.14 -1.14 6.45
N TYR A 141 -3.72 -0.61 7.58
CA TYR A 141 -4.51 0.36 8.34
C TYR A 141 -3.99 1.75 7.99
N CYS A 142 -4.78 2.50 7.25
CA CYS A 142 -4.37 3.77 6.68
C CYS A 142 -5.20 4.92 7.20
N VAL A 143 -4.63 6.13 7.13
CA VAL A 143 -5.31 7.38 7.44
C VAL A 143 -5.27 8.25 6.19
N LYS A 144 -6.43 8.79 5.82
CA LYS A 144 -6.56 9.70 4.67
C LYS A 144 -5.88 11.02 4.96
N GLN A 145 -5.16 11.55 3.98
CA GLN A 145 -4.49 12.85 4.06
C GLN A 145 -4.70 13.64 2.77
N VAL A 146 -4.62 14.93 2.90
CA VAL A 146 -4.69 15.86 1.76
C VAL A 146 -3.32 16.37 1.38
#